data_842b5b63a50a8dd8022de18a695e6bf3
#
_entry.id   842b5b63a50a8dd8022de18a695e6bf3
#
_cell.length_a   1.000
_cell.length_b   1.000
_cell.length_c   1.000
_cell.angle_alpha   90.00
_cell.angle_beta   90.00
_cell.angle_gamma   90.00
#
_symmetry.space_group_name_H-M   'P 1'
#
loop_
_entity.id
_entity.type
_entity.pdbx_description
1 polymer ?
#
loop_
_entity_poly.entity_id
_entity_poly.type
_entity_poly.pdbx_seq_one_letter_code
_entity_poly.pdbx_strand_id
1 'polypeptide(L)'
;MPNVTPTLCTRSANLLACSDRDGNFYSVQSHGNTLYLRGYEGQRQRSWAQSSTRYGQLTFYSGVASDGETWVGYSRRVGWTTLNRVSSSSGQRFDLRCNRLGGCQ
;
A
#
# COMPACT_ATOMS: atom_id res chain seq x y z
N MET A 1 16.03 -5.50 -13.41
CA MET A 1 16.10 -5.08 -12.03
C MET A 1 15.57 -3.68 -11.90
N PRO A 2 14.60 -3.49 -11.05
CA PRO A 2 14.10 -2.14 -10.85
C PRO A 2 15.22 -1.30 -10.24
N ASN A 3 15.51 -0.19 -10.86
CA ASN A 3 16.39 0.78 -10.28
C ASN A 3 15.73 1.35 -9.05
N VAL A 4 16.36 1.14 -7.91
CA VAL A 4 15.90 1.79 -6.69
C VAL A 4 16.30 3.25 -6.80
N THR A 5 15.35 4.09 -7.16
CA THR A 5 15.58 5.53 -7.17
C THR A 5 15.78 5.98 -5.72
N PRO A 6 16.81 6.78 -5.43
CA PRO A 6 16.98 7.27 -4.06
C PRO A 6 15.73 8.04 -3.64
N THR A 7 15.16 7.61 -2.53
CA THR A 7 13.94 8.19 -1.98
C THR A 7 14.31 9.06 -0.79
N LEU A 8 13.86 10.30 -0.81
CA LEU A 8 14.00 11.21 0.31
C LEU A 8 12.74 11.15 1.16
N CYS A 9 12.90 10.86 2.42
CA CYS A 9 11.77 10.74 3.34
C CYS A 9 11.92 11.71 4.51
N THR A 10 10.79 12.26 4.93
CA THR A 10 10.67 12.99 6.18
C THR A 10 9.73 12.24 7.11
N ARG A 11 10.03 12.23 8.38
CA ARG A 11 9.24 11.50 9.36
C ARG A 11 8.93 12.39 10.55
N SER A 12 7.67 12.35 10.97
CA SER A 12 7.24 12.87 12.27
C SER A 12 6.58 11.74 13.06
N ALA A 13 6.01 12.03 14.23
CA ALA A 13 5.51 10.99 15.13
C ALA A 13 4.52 10.02 14.47
N ASN A 14 3.65 10.52 13.58
CA ASN A 14 2.58 9.75 12.97
C ASN A 14 2.51 9.90 11.46
N LEU A 15 3.51 10.52 10.84
CA LEU A 15 3.52 10.78 9.40
C LEU A 15 4.88 10.43 8.83
N LEU A 16 4.86 9.70 7.72
CA LEU A 16 6.01 9.45 6.87
C LEU A 16 5.68 9.94 5.47
N ALA A 17 6.51 10.80 4.91
CA ALA A 17 6.33 11.29 3.55
C ALA A 17 7.62 11.10 2.76
N CYS A 18 7.52 10.51 1.59
CA CYS A 18 8.66 10.16 0.75
C CYS A 18 8.45 10.66 -0.68
N SER A 19 9.54 11.08 -1.31
CA SER A 19 9.53 11.45 -2.72
C SER A 19 10.80 10.95 -3.39
N ASP A 20 10.74 10.71 -4.70
CA ASP A 20 11.88 10.30 -5.47
C ASP A 20 12.13 11.26 -6.64
N ARG A 21 13.16 10.97 -7.44
CA ARG A 21 13.54 11.84 -8.55
C ARG A 21 12.60 11.74 -9.74
N ASP A 22 11.81 10.68 -9.84
CA ASP A 22 10.90 10.45 -10.94
C ASP A 22 9.55 11.13 -10.74
N GLY A 23 9.44 11.93 -9.70
CA GLY A 23 8.19 12.64 -9.38
C GLY A 23 7.19 11.79 -8.66
N ASN A 24 7.58 10.63 -8.15
CA ASN A 24 6.72 9.81 -7.31
C ASN A 24 6.76 10.30 -5.88
N PHE A 25 5.60 10.26 -5.25
CA PHE A 25 5.44 10.70 -3.88
C PHE A 25 4.50 9.73 -3.16
N TYR A 26 4.80 9.44 -1.91
CA TYR A 26 3.82 8.78 -1.07
C TYR A 26 3.94 9.26 0.37
N SER A 27 2.83 9.18 1.09
CA SER A 27 2.80 9.47 2.52
C SER A 27 1.99 8.41 3.24
N VAL A 28 2.38 8.15 4.46
CA VAL A 28 1.68 7.24 5.36
C VAL A 28 1.42 7.97 6.65
N GLN A 29 0.16 8.05 7.04
CA GLN A 29 -0.25 8.67 8.29
C GLN A 29 -0.97 7.63 9.13
N SER A 30 -0.57 7.48 10.38
CA SER A 30 -1.21 6.54 11.29
C SER A 30 -2.14 7.28 12.24
N HIS A 31 -3.31 6.69 12.48
CA HIS A 31 -4.28 7.19 13.45
C HIS A 31 -5.02 6.01 14.06
N GLY A 32 -4.73 5.70 15.32
CA GLY A 32 -5.27 4.51 15.96
C GLY A 32 -4.84 3.24 15.23
N ASN A 33 -5.80 2.42 14.83
CA ASN A 33 -5.55 1.17 14.10
C ASN A 33 -5.56 1.36 12.58
N THR A 34 -5.67 2.59 12.11
CA THR A 34 -5.83 2.88 10.69
C THR A 34 -4.60 3.58 10.15
N LEU A 35 -4.14 3.12 8.99
CA LEU A 35 -3.12 3.79 8.20
C LEU A 35 -3.78 4.44 7.00
N TYR A 36 -3.48 5.71 6.78
CA TYR A 36 -3.91 6.46 5.61
C TYR A 36 -2.70 6.64 4.71
N LEU A 37 -2.80 6.08 3.52
CA LEU A 37 -1.73 6.13 2.53
C LEU A 37 -2.18 6.97 1.35
N ARG A 38 -1.29 7.82 0.86
CA ARG A 38 -1.51 8.61 -0.34
C ARG A 38 -0.28 8.52 -1.21
N GLY A 39 -0.49 8.52 -2.50
CA GLY A 39 0.62 8.48 -3.43
C GLY A 39 0.32 9.21 -4.72
N TYR A 40 1.39 9.52 -5.43
CA TYR A 40 1.35 10.11 -6.74
C TYR A 40 2.42 9.46 -7.62
N GLU A 41 2.00 9.01 -8.79
CA GLU A 41 2.89 8.42 -9.78
C GLU A 41 3.17 9.45 -10.86
N GLY A 42 4.38 10.03 -10.84
CA GLY A 42 4.72 11.16 -11.70
C GLY A 42 4.62 10.84 -13.18
N GLN A 43 5.10 9.68 -13.61
CA GLN A 43 5.10 9.31 -15.02
C GLN A 43 3.69 9.05 -15.55
N ARG A 44 2.79 8.55 -14.71
CA ARG A 44 1.41 8.26 -15.09
C ARG A 44 0.46 9.38 -14.75
N GLN A 45 0.92 10.40 -14.08
CA GLN A 45 0.11 11.50 -13.56
C GLN A 45 -1.13 10.98 -12.83
N ARG A 46 -0.91 9.97 -12.00
CA ARG A 46 -1.96 9.25 -11.29
C ARG A 46 -1.76 9.43 -9.79
N SER A 47 -2.79 9.92 -9.12
CA SER A 47 -2.82 9.97 -7.66
C SER A 47 -3.70 8.86 -7.13
N TRP A 48 -3.42 8.43 -5.89
CA TRP A 48 -4.21 7.38 -5.24
C TRP A 48 -4.23 7.62 -3.74
N ALA A 49 -5.22 7.03 -3.11
CA ALA A 49 -5.37 7.05 -1.67
C ALA A 49 -5.88 5.70 -1.20
N GLN A 50 -5.37 5.24 -0.08
CA GLN A 50 -5.77 3.98 0.52
C GLN A 50 -5.88 4.13 2.02
N SER A 51 -6.88 3.50 2.61
CA SER A 51 -6.96 3.33 4.07
C SER A 51 -6.82 1.86 4.40
N SER A 52 -6.07 1.57 5.46
CA SER A 52 -5.84 0.21 5.95
C SER A 52 -6.13 0.19 7.43
N THR A 53 -7.05 -0.67 7.85
CA THR A 53 -7.44 -0.77 9.26
C THR A 53 -7.15 -2.18 9.76
N ARG A 54 -6.46 -2.24 10.89
CA ARG A 54 -6.01 -3.48 11.49
C ARG A 54 -6.94 -3.93 12.61
N TYR A 55 -7.34 -5.20 12.56
CA TYR A 55 -8.11 -5.87 13.61
C TYR A 55 -7.36 -7.13 14.01
N GLY A 56 -6.48 -7.03 15.01
CA GLY A 56 -5.65 -8.16 15.39
C GLY A 56 -4.71 -8.60 14.27
N GLN A 57 -4.89 -9.83 13.78
CA GLN A 57 -4.08 -10.38 12.69
C GLN A 57 -4.68 -10.15 11.31
N LEU A 58 -5.79 -9.44 11.25
CA LEU A 58 -6.51 -9.16 10.02
C LEU A 58 -6.44 -7.67 9.72
N THR A 59 -6.07 -7.33 8.49
CA THR A 59 -6.02 -5.96 8.01
C THR A 59 -6.92 -5.84 6.79
N PHE A 60 -7.87 -4.92 6.84
CA PHE A 60 -8.71 -4.56 5.70
C PHE A 60 -8.18 -3.28 5.08
N TYR A 61 -8.20 -3.21 3.76
CA TYR A 61 -7.82 -1.99 3.07
C TYR A 61 -8.73 -1.73 1.87
N SER A 62 -8.86 -0.45 1.56
CA SER A 62 -9.59 0.01 0.39
C SER A 62 -8.90 1.23 -0.16
N GLY A 63 -8.96 1.41 -1.46
CA GLY A 63 -8.29 2.52 -2.11
C GLY A 63 -9.01 2.97 -3.36
N VAL A 64 -8.62 4.15 -3.81
CA VAL A 64 -9.15 4.79 -5.01
C VAL A 64 -8.03 5.56 -5.69
N ALA A 65 -8.05 5.58 -7.01
CA ALA A 65 -7.10 6.34 -7.81
C ALA A 65 -7.81 7.39 -8.65
N SER A 66 -7.04 8.37 -9.11
CA SER A 66 -7.57 9.50 -9.88
C SER A 66 -8.13 9.08 -11.24
N ASP A 67 -7.74 7.91 -11.75
CA ASP A 67 -8.28 7.36 -12.99
C ASP A 67 -9.62 6.62 -12.79
N GLY A 68 -10.15 6.63 -11.57
CA GLY A 68 -11.42 5.98 -11.24
C GLY A 68 -11.28 4.54 -10.76
N GLU A 69 -10.09 3.95 -10.79
CA GLU A 69 -9.88 2.61 -10.27
C GLU A 69 -10.08 2.58 -8.75
N THR A 70 -10.78 1.57 -8.29
CA THR A 70 -10.95 1.30 -6.86
C THR A 70 -10.51 -0.13 -6.56
N TRP A 71 -10.06 -0.36 -5.34
CA TRP A 71 -9.69 -1.69 -4.90
C TRP A 71 -10.05 -1.88 -3.44
N VAL A 72 -10.33 -3.13 -3.10
CA VAL A 72 -10.55 -3.56 -1.73
C VAL A 72 -9.81 -4.86 -1.50
N GLY A 73 -9.39 -5.06 -0.29
CA GLY A 73 -8.71 -6.30 0.03
C GLY A 73 -8.52 -6.49 1.51
N TYR A 74 -7.93 -7.61 1.83
CA TYR A 74 -7.55 -7.90 3.19
C TYR A 74 -6.24 -8.69 3.22
N SER A 75 -5.60 -8.60 4.36
CA SER A 75 -4.38 -9.32 4.67
C SER A 75 -4.62 -10.03 6.00
N ARG A 76 -4.36 -11.32 6.04
CA ARG A 76 -4.51 -12.13 7.25
C ARG A 76 -3.21 -12.83 7.58
N ARG A 77 -2.77 -12.67 8.81
CA ARG A 77 -1.57 -13.34 9.30
C ARG A 77 -1.94 -14.67 9.93
N VAL A 78 -1.33 -15.75 9.43
CA VAL A 78 -1.52 -17.10 9.96
C VAL A 78 -0.12 -17.65 10.28
N GLY A 79 0.27 -17.58 11.56
CA GLY A 79 1.62 -17.96 11.97
C GLY A 79 2.67 -17.10 11.29
N TRP A 80 3.52 -17.72 10.49
CA TRP A 80 4.62 -17.02 9.77
C TRP A 80 4.23 -16.61 8.36
N THR A 81 3.01 -16.90 7.96
CA THR A 81 2.50 -16.66 6.62
C THR A 81 1.46 -15.55 6.66
N THR A 82 1.54 -14.65 5.68
CA THR A 82 0.53 -13.62 5.48
C THR A 82 -0.18 -13.89 4.15
N LEU A 83 -1.50 -14.02 4.21
CA LEU A 83 -2.36 -14.20 3.06
C LEU A 83 -2.95 -12.86 2.67
N ASN A 84 -2.84 -12.48 1.40
CA ASN A 84 -3.37 -11.24 0.88
C ASN A 84 -4.33 -11.52 -0.26
N ARG A 85 -5.50 -10.89 -0.23
CA ARG A 85 -6.46 -10.92 -1.33
C ARG A 85 -6.85 -9.52 -1.71
N VAL A 86 -6.76 -9.22 -2.99
CA VAL A 86 -7.08 -7.89 -3.52
C VAL A 86 -8.00 -8.07 -4.71
N SER A 87 -9.08 -7.27 -4.75
CA SER A 87 -9.98 -7.17 -5.89
C SER A 87 -10.03 -5.73 -6.36
N SER A 88 -9.87 -5.51 -7.66
CA SER A 88 -9.89 -4.18 -8.26
C SER A 88 -11.11 -4.01 -9.15
N SER A 89 -11.56 -2.77 -9.31
CA SER A 89 -12.66 -2.42 -10.22
C SER A 89 -12.34 -2.72 -11.68
N SER A 90 -11.07 -2.87 -12.03
CA SER A 90 -10.64 -3.29 -13.37
C SER A 90 -10.83 -4.80 -13.60
N GLY A 91 -11.33 -5.53 -12.63
CA GLY A 91 -11.51 -6.97 -12.71
C GLY A 91 -10.29 -7.79 -12.31
N GLN A 92 -9.21 -7.15 -11.97
CA GLN A 92 -8.01 -7.86 -11.50
C GLN A 92 -8.20 -8.35 -10.08
N ARG A 93 -7.78 -9.58 -9.86
CA ARG A 93 -7.78 -10.18 -8.53
C ARG A 93 -6.41 -10.77 -8.26
N PHE A 94 -5.91 -10.51 -7.06
CA PHE A 94 -4.60 -10.99 -6.64
C PHE A 94 -4.75 -11.76 -5.35
N ASP A 95 -4.18 -12.97 -5.33
CA ASP A 95 -4.00 -13.76 -4.12
C ASP A 95 -2.50 -13.91 -3.92
N LEU A 96 -1.98 -13.33 -2.86
CA LEU A 96 -0.57 -13.40 -2.53
C LEU A 96 -0.39 -14.07 -1.17
N ARG A 97 0.56 -14.98 -1.13
CA ARG A 97 0.98 -15.61 0.11
C ARG A 97 2.40 -15.15 0.41
N CYS A 98 2.55 -14.51 1.54
CA CYS A 98 3.84 -14.00 1.98
C CYS A 98 4.28 -14.70 3.24
N ASN A 99 5.55 -15.05 3.34
CA ASN A 99 6.11 -15.55 4.57
C ASN A 99 7.37 -14.80 4.94
N ARG A 100 7.77 -14.94 6.19
CA ARG A 100 8.87 -14.17 6.78
C ARG A 100 10.22 -14.42 6.12
N LEU A 101 10.42 -15.62 5.56
CA LEU A 101 11.73 -16.05 5.06
C LEU A 101 11.81 -16.05 3.55
N GLY A 102 10.70 -16.24 2.85
CA GLY A 102 10.68 -16.43 1.41
C GLY A 102 10.03 -15.35 0.58
N GLY A 103 9.57 -14.26 1.20
CA GLY A 103 8.86 -13.20 0.48
C GLY A 103 7.46 -13.64 0.07
N CYS A 104 6.93 -13.05 -0.99
CA CYS A 104 5.58 -13.27 -1.47
C CYS A 104 5.56 -14.09 -2.75
N GLN A 105 4.57 -14.96 -2.86
CA GLN A 105 4.33 -15.79 -4.04
C GLN A 105 2.92 -15.61 -4.56
#